data_3638f0aaf2a818d7b1255ec4fabbb430
#
_entry.id   3638f0aaf2a818d7b1255ec4fabbb430
#
_cell.length_a   1.000
_cell.length_b   1.000
_cell.length_c   1.000
_cell.angle_alpha   90.00
_cell.angle_beta   90.00
_cell.angle_gamma   90.00
#
_symmetry.space_group_name_H-M   'P 1'
#
loop_
_entity.id
_entity.type
_entity.pdbx_description
1 polymer ?
#
loop_
_entity_poly.entity_id
_entity_poly.type
_entity_poly.pdbx_seq_one_letter_code
_entity_poly.pdbx_strand_id
1 'polypeptide(L)'
;WIPAFFINKFHVSHMAEVFAGSGTTYDVCKDMNVVYTGIDLNPNPPRNGIQTMDILDDSMDLPDGFYHADMVFLHPPYPSINGIHYSGAMWKDTIGCAKSDIQEMDFETGMNAINYAMMRAYNALPAGSYEVCLVGEIRSKGQYRSMYQNLVIPGTMQQTYIKMQHNCMSGTRVYRNQAASPYALIEHEMIAVIKKPSGYEISYVIPKKYSLDIRDSLYATWKDIIMSIARSSEGILSGDFFYRELEGRKKTLSNPNWKAKIRQTLQQLAQAGLLKHVGIGQWQYITR
;
A
#
# COMPACT_ATOMS: atom_id res chain seq x y z
N TRP A 1 -6.22 -13.19 -19.32
CA TRP A 1 -6.44 -11.80 -19.75
C TRP A 1 -5.23 -10.89 -19.45
N ILE A 2 -4.80 -10.78 -18.19
CA ILE A 2 -3.77 -9.81 -17.81
C ILE A 2 -2.41 -10.12 -18.44
N PRO A 3 -1.83 -11.33 -18.31
CA PRO A 3 -0.57 -11.64 -18.97
C PRO A 3 -0.64 -11.44 -20.48
N ALA A 4 -1.72 -11.91 -21.15
CA ALA A 4 -1.91 -11.73 -22.58
C ALA A 4 -1.95 -10.26 -23.01
N PHE A 5 -2.61 -9.42 -22.22
CA PHE A 5 -2.62 -7.97 -22.46
C PHE A 5 -1.21 -7.37 -22.46
N PHE A 6 -0.41 -7.70 -21.44
CA PHE A 6 0.95 -7.16 -21.33
C PHE A 6 1.90 -7.74 -22.37
N ILE A 7 1.78 -9.03 -22.71
CA ILE A 7 2.54 -9.65 -23.79
C ILE A 7 2.32 -8.87 -25.11
N ASN A 8 1.07 -8.65 -25.47
CA ASN A 8 0.74 -7.90 -26.68
C ASN A 8 1.16 -6.43 -26.60
N LYS A 9 0.89 -5.78 -25.47
CA LYS A 9 1.15 -4.34 -25.28
C LYS A 9 2.63 -3.97 -25.35
N PHE A 10 3.49 -4.83 -24.80
CA PHE A 10 4.93 -4.58 -24.70
C PHE A 10 5.77 -5.48 -25.60
N HIS A 11 5.13 -6.28 -26.46
CA HIS A 11 5.78 -7.20 -27.40
C HIS A 11 6.76 -8.16 -26.70
N VAL A 12 6.28 -8.76 -25.60
CA VAL A 12 7.08 -9.64 -24.76
C VAL A 12 7.34 -10.96 -25.49
N SER A 13 8.58 -11.35 -25.61
CA SER A 13 9.03 -12.64 -26.15
C SER A 13 9.50 -13.61 -25.09
N HIS A 14 9.91 -13.10 -23.92
CA HIS A 14 10.27 -13.89 -22.76
C HIS A 14 9.64 -13.26 -21.48
N MET A 15 8.77 -14.02 -20.83
CA MET A 15 8.10 -13.67 -19.57
C MET A 15 8.72 -14.43 -18.41
N ALA A 16 9.17 -13.72 -17.38
CA ALA A 16 9.47 -14.30 -16.08
C ALA A 16 8.27 -14.09 -15.13
N GLU A 17 8.10 -14.95 -14.14
CA GLU A 17 7.03 -14.80 -13.15
C GLU A 17 7.50 -15.20 -11.76
N VAL A 18 7.17 -14.37 -10.77
CA VAL A 18 7.28 -14.69 -9.35
C VAL A 18 5.89 -14.89 -8.78
N PHE A 19 5.71 -15.83 -7.87
CA PHE A 19 4.41 -16.25 -7.33
C PHE A 19 3.50 -16.86 -8.40
N ALA A 20 4.03 -17.81 -9.17
CA ALA A 20 3.39 -18.37 -10.35
C ALA A 20 2.09 -19.16 -10.05
N GLY A 21 1.90 -19.61 -8.81
CA GLY A 21 0.68 -20.22 -8.31
C GLY A 21 0.16 -21.37 -9.17
N SER A 22 -1.05 -21.20 -9.74
CA SER A 22 -1.69 -22.22 -10.58
C SER A 22 -1.11 -22.33 -12.00
N GLY A 23 -0.22 -21.41 -12.40
CA GLY A 23 0.42 -21.43 -13.73
C GLY A 23 -0.42 -20.81 -14.84
N THR A 24 -1.33 -19.90 -14.50
CA THR A 24 -2.15 -19.19 -15.52
C THR A 24 -1.29 -18.44 -16.52
N THR A 25 -0.23 -17.76 -16.06
CA THR A 25 0.70 -17.05 -16.96
C THR A 25 1.46 -18.02 -17.85
N TYR A 26 1.89 -19.19 -17.33
CA TYR A 26 2.49 -20.25 -18.12
C TYR A 26 1.60 -20.68 -19.28
N ASP A 27 0.33 -20.98 -19.00
CA ASP A 27 -0.62 -21.42 -20.03
C ASP A 27 -0.80 -20.35 -21.11
N VAL A 28 -0.92 -19.06 -20.72
CA VAL A 28 -1.00 -17.93 -21.66
C VAL A 28 0.27 -17.80 -22.51
N CYS A 29 1.46 -17.89 -21.89
CA CYS A 29 2.73 -17.81 -22.62
C CYS A 29 2.84 -18.94 -23.64
N LYS A 30 2.46 -20.16 -23.26
CA LYS A 30 2.43 -21.32 -24.15
C LYS A 30 1.50 -21.09 -25.34
N ASP A 31 0.29 -20.61 -25.11
CA ASP A 31 -0.70 -20.33 -26.17
C ASP A 31 -0.25 -19.21 -27.12
N MET A 32 0.53 -18.26 -26.62
CA MET A 32 1.06 -17.11 -27.38
C MET A 32 2.47 -17.33 -27.93
N ASN A 33 3.06 -18.54 -27.75
CA ASN A 33 4.42 -18.88 -28.16
C ASN A 33 5.49 -17.93 -27.56
N VAL A 34 5.33 -17.57 -26.26
CA VAL A 34 6.24 -16.76 -25.47
C VAL A 34 7.08 -17.69 -24.58
N VAL A 35 8.39 -17.45 -24.49
CA VAL A 35 9.25 -18.18 -23.56
C VAL A 35 8.84 -17.82 -22.13
N TYR A 36 8.78 -18.82 -21.26
CA TYR A 36 8.35 -18.63 -19.88
C TYR A 36 9.33 -19.20 -18.87
N THR A 37 9.56 -18.49 -17.78
CA THR A 37 10.32 -18.92 -16.61
C THR A 37 9.60 -18.50 -15.35
N GLY A 38 9.02 -19.42 -14.61
CA GLY A 38 8.27 -19.13 -13.38
C GLY A 38 8.92 -19.73 -12.14
N ILE A 39 8.74 -19.07 -11.01
CA ILE A 39 9.07 -19.59 -9.67
C ILE A 39 7.88 -19.46 -8.74
N ASP A 40 7.75 -20.42 -7.84
CA ASP A 40 6.75 -20.43 -6.78
C ASP A 40 7.29 -21.20 -5.55
N LEU A 41 6.82 -20.83 -4.38
CA LEU A 41 7.15 -21.54 -3.15
C LEU A 41 6.55 -22.96 -3.08
N ASN A 42 5.52 -23.24 -3.92
CA ASN A 42 4.81 -24.51 -3.99
C ASN A 42 5.78 -25.67 -4.26
N PRO A 43 5.91 -26.66 -3.37
CA PRO A 43 6.77 -27.83 -3.58
C PRO A 43 6.28 -28.75 -4.71
N ASN A 44 5.03 -28.59 -5.16
CA ASN A 44 4.40 -29.38 -6.22
C ASN A 44 3.80 -28.47 -7.28
N PRO A 45 4.61 -27.73 -8.04
CA PRO A 45 4.09 -26.78 -9.02
C PRO A 45 3.25 -27.51 -10.09
N PRO A 46 2.10 -26.97 -10.49
CA PRO A 46 1.17 -27.66 -11.39
C PRO A 46 1.61 -27.63 -12.86
N ARG A 47 2.70 -26.94 -13.19
CA ARG A 47 3.25 -26.81 -14.56
C ARG A 47 4.75 -26.99 -14.56
N ASN A 48 5.25 -27.68 -15.58
CA ASN A 48 6.69 -27.98 -15.71
C ASN A 48 7.58 -26.72 -15.90
N GLY A 49 7.00 -25.60 -16.31
CA GLY A 49 7.71 -24.32 -16.45
C GLY A 49 7.85 -23.54 -15.14
N ILE A 50 7.30 -24.03 -14.04
CA ILE A 50 7.39 -23.42 -12.73
C ILE A 50 8.37 -24.21 -11.87
N GLN A 51 9.38 -23.52 -11.35
CA GLN A 51 10.36 -24.11 -10.44
C GLN A 51 9.98 -23.83 -8.99
N THR A 52 10.13 -24.84 -8.13
CA THR A 52 10.00 -24.61 -6.68
C THR A 52 11.19 -23.81 -6.19
N MET A 53 10.91 -22.60 -5.72
CA MET A 53 11.93 -21.68 -5.20
C MET A 53 11.34 -20.69 -4.23
N ASP A 54 12.03 -20.47 -3.13
CA ASP A 54 11.75 -19.38 -2.21
C ASP A 54 12.43 -18.09 -2.71
N ILE A 55 11.65 -17.13 -3.18
CA ILE A 55 12.17 -15.83 -3.64
C ILE A 55 12.84 -15.03 -2.52
N LEU A 56 12.52 -15.32 -1.26
CA LEU A 56 13.07 -14.63 -0.10
C LEU A 56 14.41 -15.25 0.37
N ASP A 57 14.79 -16.41 -0.15
CA ASP A 57 16.09 -17.04 0.12
C ASP A 57 17.15 -16.47 -0.82
N ASP A 58 18.00 -15.59 -0.32
CA ASP A 58 19.07 -14.93 -1.06
C ASP A 58 20.32 -15.79 -1.27
N SER A 59 20.36 -16.99 -0.68
CA SER A 59 21.44 -17.97 -0.92
C SER A 59 21.33 -18.66 -2.28
N MET A 60 20.19 -18.55 -2.98
CA MET A 60 19.93 -19.14 -4.27
C MET A 60 19.85 -18.07 -5.36
N ASP A 61 20.56 -18.28 -6.46
CA ASP A 61 20.40 -17.43 -7.65
C ASP A 61 19.05 -17.66 -8.32
N LEU A 62 18.50 -16.61 -8.94
CA LEU A 62 17.31 -16.74 -9.78
C LEU A 62 17.62 -17.58 -11.02
N PRO A 63 16.64 -18.32 -11.57
CA PRO A 63 16.81 -19.05 -12.82
C PRO A 63 17.27 -18.13 -13.96
N ASP A 64 18.14 -18.65 -14.84
CA ASP A 64 18.74 -17.89 -15.95
C ASP A 64 17.72 -17.12 -16.80
N GLY A 65 16.50 -17.65 -16.94
CA GLY A 65 15.43 -17.00 -17.67
C GLY A 65 15.06 -15.61 -17.16
N PHE A 66 15.27 -15.32 -15.87
CA PHE A 66 15.03 -13.97 -15.35
C PHE A 66 15.98 -12.93 -15.93
N TYR A 67 17.22 -13.31 -16.21
CA TYR A 67 18.26 -12.43 -16.76
C TYR A 67 18.10 -12.18 -18.27
N HIS A 68 17.15 -12.86 -18.91
CA HIS A 68 16.82 -12.72 -20.33
C HIS A 68 15.38 -12.24 -20.58
N ALA A 69 14.61 -12.04 -19.51
CA ALA A 69 13.21 -11.71 -19.63
C ALA A 69 12.97 -10.25 -20.08
N ASP A 70 12.04 -10.08 -21.02
CA ASP A 70 11.53 -8.76 -21.41
C ASP A 70 10.62 -8.17 -20.34
N MET A 71 10.00 -9.06 -19.56
CA MET A 71 9.08 -8.70 -18.49
C MET A 71 9.10 -9.73 -17.37
N VAL A 72 9.05 -9.25 -16.12
CA VAL A 72 8.68 -10.07 -14.98
C VAL A 72 7.29 -9.67 -14.48
N PHE A 73 6.45 -10.67 -14.25
CA PHE A 73 5.11 -10.51 -13.70
C PHE A 73 5.06 -11.02 -12.25
N LEU A 74 4.47 -10.22 -11.35
CA LEU A 74 4.29 -10.56 -9.95
C LEU A 74 2.84 -10.39 -9.55
N HIS A 75 2.26 -11.43 -8.96
CA HIS A 75 0.97 -11.37 -8.27
C HIS A 75 1.11 -12.03 -6.91
N PRO A 76 1.67 -11.30 -5.93
CA PRO A 76 2.01 -11.86 -4.64
C PRO A 76 0.77 -12.26 -3.84
N PRO A 77 0.89 -13.24 -2.92
CA PRO A 77 -0.15 -13.54 -1.96
C PRO A 77 -0.37 -12.33 -1.04
N TYR A 78 -1.62 -12.14 -0.60
CA TYR A 78 -1.98 -10.99 0.22
C TYR A 78 -1.69 -11.30 1.69
N PRO A 79 -0.82 -10.54 2.37
CA PRO A 79 -0.47 -10.78 3.76
C PRO A 79 -1.65 -10.52 4.69
N SER A 80 -1.78 -11.31 5.75
CA SER A 80 -2.81 -11.19 6.80
C SER A 80 -4.27 -11.15 6.33
N ILE A 81 -4.58 -11.74 5.18
CA ILE A 81 -5.95 -11.86 4.71
C ILE A 81 -6.63 -13.05 5.37
N ASN A 82 -7.67 -12.81 6.19
CA ASN A 82 -8.36 -13.86 6.89
C ASN A 82 -9.28 -14.69 5.96
N GLY A 83 -9.18 -16.00 6.03
CA GLY A 83 -10.11 -16.95 5.39
C GLY A 83 -9.83 -17.24 3.92
N ILE A 84 -8.72 -16.81 3.38
CA ILE A 84 -8.17 -17.25 2.11
C ILE A 84 -6.84 -17.92 2.41
N HIS A 85 -6.68 -19.18 1.99
CA HIS A 85 -5.43 -19.90 2.09
C HIS A 85 -4.99 -20.28 0.69
N TYR A 86 -3.90 -19.69 0.24
CA TYR A 86 -3.30 -20.02 -1.06
C TYR A 86 -2.53 -21.35 -1.00
N SER A 87 -1.93 -21.65 0.17
CA SER A 87 -1.40 -22.98 0.50
C SER A 87 -2.57 -23.94 0.86
N GLY A 88 -2.32 -25.23 0.82
CA GLY A 88 -3.34 -26.23 1.08
C GLY A 88 -3.79 -26.96 -0.18
N ALA A 89 -5.01 -26.73 -0.66
CA ALA A 89 -5.55 -27.43 -1.84
C ALA A 89 -4.67 -27.25 -3.12
N MET A 90 -4.09 -26.06 -3.32
CA MET A 90 -3.12 -25.83 -4.40
C MET A 90 -1.80 -26.57 -4.18
N TRP A 91 -1.41 -26.82 -2.94
CA TRP A 91 -0.17 -27.49 -2.59
C TRP A 91 -0.38 -28.96 -2.22
N LYS A 92 -1.53 -29.55 -2.54
CA LYS A 92 -1.89 -30.94 -2.27
C LYS A 92 -1.64 -31.34 -0.81
N ASP A 93 -2.28 -30.60 0.11
CA ASP A 93 -2.25 -30.83 1.55
C ASP A 93 -0.87 -30.70 2.23
N THR A 94 0.10 -30.04 1.59
CA THR A 94 1.34 -29.67 2.25
C THR A 94 1.04 -28.51 3.21
N ILE A 95 0.52 -28.84 4.39
CA ILE A 95 0.23 -27.91 5.48
C ILE A 95 1.55 -27.57 6.18
N GLY A 96 1.72 -26.33 6.56
CA GLY A 96 2.90 -25.91 7.33
C GLY A 96 4.04 -25.48 6.45
N CYS A 97 3.69 -24.76 5.48
CA CYS A 97 4.55 -24.14 4.52
C CYS A 97 5.60 -23.28 5.17
N ALA A 98 6.65 -23.10 4.44
CA ALA A 98 7.86 -22.40 4.79
C ALA A 98 7.56 -21.14 5.62
N LYS A 99 8.46 -20.79 6.54
CA LYS A 99 8.43 -19.55 7.32
C LYS A 99 8.33 -18.30 6.44
N SER A 100 8.59 -18.44 5.15
CA SER A 100 8.55 -17.43 4.10
C SER A 100 7.21 -17.32 3.37
N ASP A 101 6.16 -18.03 3.80
CA ASP A 101 4.82 -17.83 3.23
C ASP A 101 4.30 -16.44 3.63
N ILE A 102 4.27 -15.54 2.65
CA ILE A 102 3.88 -14.13 2.83
C ILE A 102 2.45 -14.01 3.37
N GLN A 103 1.57 -14.93 3.01
CA GLN A 103 0.18 -14.94 3.49
C GLN A 103 0.09 -15.04 5.01
N GLU A 104 0.97 -15.80 5.64
CA GLU A 104 1.00 -16.00 7.09
C GLU A 104 1.68 -14.84 7.85
N MET A 105 2.26 -13.89 7.14
CA MET A 105 2.91 -12.71 7.72
C MET A 105 1.88 -11.64 8.10
N ASP A 106 2.21 -10.82 9.10
CA ASP A 106 1.49 -9.58 9.31
C ASP A 106 1.66 -8.63 8.10
N PHE A 107 0.83 -7.60 8.02
CA PHE A 107 0.82 -6.74 6.83
C PHE A 107 2.16 -6.05 6.55
N GLU A 108 2.83 -5.54 7.58
CA GLU A 108 4.09 -4.81 7.40
C GLU A 108 5.23 -5.74 6.99
N THR A 109 5.35 -6.87 7.66
CA THR A 109 6.33 -7.92 7.34
C THR A 109 6.08 -8.45 5.93
N GLY A 110 4.83 -8.75 5.57
CA GLY A 110 4.47 -9.24 4.26
C GLY A 110 4.74 -8.22 3.14
N MET A 111 4.45 -6.93 3.36
CA MET A 111 4.79 -5.88 2.39
C MET A 111 6.30 -5.72 2.20
N ASN A 112 7.09 -5.85 3.28
CA ASN A 112 8.55 -5.84 3.18
C ASN A 112 9.06 -7.04 2.37
N ALA A 113 8.48 -8.22 2.57
CA ALA A 113 8.81 -9.43 1.80
C ALA A 113 8.43 -9.27 0.32
N ILE A 114 7.27 -8.71 -0.01
CA ILE A 114 6.85 -8.41 -1.38
C ILE A 114 7.82 -7.42 -2.03
N ASN A 115 8.15 -6.34 -1.35
CA ASN A 115 9.10 -5.36 -1.84
C ASN A 115 10.49 -5.97 -2.08
N TYR A 116 10.94 -6.85 -1.19
CA TYR A 116 12.19 -7.58 -1.38
C TYR A 116 12.14 -8.47 -2.62
N ALA A 117 11.05 -9.23 -2.82
CA ALA A 117 10.86 -10.07 -3.99
C ALA A 117 10.85 -9.25 -5.30
N MET A 118 10.13 -8.11 -5.31
CA MET A 118 10.14 -7.16 -6.43
C MET A 118 11.56 -6.69 -6.75
N MET A 119 12.27 -6.22 -5.73
CA MET A 119 13.64 -5.73 -5.88
C MET A 119 14.57 -6.79 -6.45
N ARG A 120 14.45 -8.02 -5.97
CA ARG A 120 15.26 -9.14 -6.41
C ARG A 120 14.99 -9.50 -7.88
N ALA A 121 13.70 -9.59 -8.25
CA ALA A 121 13.28 -9.85 -9.62
C ALA A 121 13.71 -8.71 -10.56
N TYR A 122 13.48 -7.46 -10.15
CA TYR A 122 13.90 -6.29 -10.92
C TYR A 122 15.41 -6.25 -11.18
N ASN A 123 16.23 -6.58 -10.18
CA ASN A 123 17.68 -6.55 -10.32
C ASN A 123 18.17 -7.53 -11.39
N ALA A 124 17.53 -8.69 -11.54
CA ALA A 124 17.87 -9.68 -12.55
C ALA A 124 17.51 -9.24 -13.98
N LEU A 125 16.48 -8.42 -14.16
CA LEU A 125 16.02 -8.01 -15.49
C LEU A 125 17.08 -7.26 -16.29
N PRO A 126 17.15 -7.46 -17.61
CA PRO A 126 17.93 -6.62 -18.52
C PRO A 126 17.44 -5.15 -18.51
N ALA A 127 18.32 -4.24 -18.91
CA ALA A 127 17.94 -2.87 -19.17
C ALA A 127 16.91 -2.77 -20.31
N GLY A 128 15.91 -1.92 -20.14
CA GLY A 128 14.81 -1.76 -21.09
C GLY A 128 13.61 -2.65 -20.82
N SER A 129 13.74 -3.67 -19.97
CA SER A 129 12.67 -4.60 -19.58
C SER A 129 11.68 -3.96 -18.59
N TYR A 130 10.60 -4.70 -18.31
CA TYR A 130 9.52 -4.23 -17.46
C TYR A 130 9.31 -5.16 -16.26
N GLU A 131 8.95 -4.56 -15.13
CA GLU A 131 8.38 -5.26 -14.00
C GLU A 131 6.90 -4.87 -13.85
N VAL A 132 6.03 -5.86 -13.73
CA VAL A 132 4.59 -5.67 -13.58
C VAL A 132 4.16 -6.32 -12.27
N CYS A 133 3.66 -5.52 -11.34
CA CYS A 133 3.17 -6.00 -10.05
C CYS A 133 1.67 -5.74 -9.92
N LEU A 134 0.88 -6.81 -9.79
CA LEU A 134 -0.55 -6.79 -9.53
C LEU A 134 -0.79 -6.98 -8.04
N VAL A 135 -1.41 -6.01 -7.40
CA VAL A 135 -1.75 -6.04 -5.97
C VAL A 135 -3.15 -5.52 -5.73
N GLY A 136 -3.80 -6.05 -4.71
CA GLY A 136 -5.11 -5.58 -4.26
C GLY A 136 -5.03 -4.69 -3.04
N GLU A 137 -6.21 -4.32 -2.58
CA GLU A 137 -6.42 -3.60 -1.34
C GLU A 137 -7.02 -4.54 -0.30
N ILE A 138 -6.61 -4.42 0.94
CA ILE A 138 -7.04 -5.31 2.02
C ILE A 138 -7.85 -4.54 3.03
N ARG A 139 -8.96 -5.14 3.48
CA ARG A 139 -9.67 -4.71 4.67
C ARG A 139 -9.66 -5.80 5.71
N SER A 140 -8.94 -5.56 6.79
CA SER A 140 -8.82 -6.50 7.90
C SER A 140 -9.16 -5.80 9.21
N LYS A 141 -10.04 -6.40 10.04
CA LYS A 141 -10.48 -5.85 11.34
C LYS A 141 -10.95 -4.39 11.23
N GLY A 142 -11.71 -4.05 10.16
CA GLY A 142 -12.22 -2.69 9.93
C GLY A 142 -11.20 -1.67 9.40
N GLN A 143 -9.92 -2.03 9.30
CA GLN A 143 -8.88 -1.15 8.76
C GLN A 143 -8.66 -1.44 7.27
N TYR A 144 -8.68 -0.38 6.47
CA TYR A 144 -8.27 -0.41 5.08
C TYR A 144 -6.75 -0.29 4.98
N ARG A 145 -6.14 -1.17 4.20
CA ARG A 145 -4.69 -1.21 3.97
C ARG A 145 -4.42 -1.34 2.48
N SER A 146 -3.75 -0.36 1.92
CA SER A 146 -3.38 -0.36 0.51
C SER A 146 -2.04 -1.06 0.33
N MET A 147 -2.04 -2.21 -0.35
CA MET A 147 -0.79 -2.84 -0.77
C MET A 147 -0.07 -1.95 -1.78
N TYR A 148 -0.81 -1.36 -2.74
CA TYR A 148 -0.24 -0.51 -3.78
C TYR A 148 0.53 0.69 -3.22
N GLN A 149 -0.02 1.37 -2.20
CA GLN A 149 0.66 2.51 -1.56
C GLN A 149 1.89 2.12 -0.74
N ASN A 150 2.06 0.82 -0.45
CA ASN A 150 3.21 0.29 0.29
C ASN A 150 4.24 -0.37 -0.62
N LEU A 151 4.06 -0.34 -1.94
CA LEU A 151 5.08 -0.80 -2.88
C LEU A 151 6.27 0.15 -2.90
N VAL A 152 7.46 -0.42 -2.86
CA VAL A 152 8.70 0.27 -3.23
C VAL A 152 8.87 0.10 -4.73
N ILE A 153 8.91 1.21 -5.45
CA ILE A 153 8.99 1.20 -6.91
C ILE A 153 10.45 1.32 -7.33
N PRO A 154 11.08 0.24 -7.82
CA PRO A 154 12.41 0.31 -8.43
C PRO A 154 12.29 0.89 -9.85
N GLY A 155 13.24 1.72 -10.24
CA GLY A 155 13.27 2.29 -11.59
C GLY A 155 12.21 3.33 -11.88
N THR A 156 11.66 3.32 -13.10
CA THR A 156 10.73 4.34 -13.58
C THR A 156 9.31 3.81 -13.65
N MET A 157 8.40 4.40 -12.90
CA MET A 157 6.98 4.10 -13.04
C MET A 157 6.52 4.49 -14.44
N GLN A 158 6.18 3.50 -15.26
CA GLN A 158 5.72 3.71 -16.62
C GLN A 158 4.23 4.04 -16.65
N GLN A 159 3.43 3.27 -15.93
CA GLN A 159 1.97 3.44 -15.87
C GLN A 159 1.37 2.63 -14.72
N THR A 160 0.19 3.06 -14.27
CA THR A 160 -0.69 2.28 -13.39
C THR A 160 -1.94 1.88 -14.16
N TYR A 161 -2.37 0.62 -14.02
CA TYR A 161 -3.66 0.14 -14.51
C TYR A 161 -4.54 -0.25 -13.34
N ILE A 162 -5.84 -0.12 -13.54
CA ILE A 162 -6.86 -0.57 -12.60
C ILE A 162 -7.56 -1.78 -13.22
N LYS A 163 -7.48 -2.91 -12.53
CA LYS A 163 -8.24 -4.11 -12.90
C LYS A 163 -9.52 -4.14 -12.09
N MET A 164 -10.67 -4.05 -12.75
CA MET A 164 -11.96 -4.24 -12.10
C MET A 164 -12.23 -5.73 -11.86
N GLN A 165 -12.70 -6.04 -10.66
CA GLN A 165 -13.09 -7.42 -10.29
C GLN A 165 -14.58 -7.60 -10.53
N HIS A 166 -14.96 -8.55 -11.39
CA HIS A 166 -16.35 -8.84 -11.71
C HIS A 166 -17.00 -9.87 -10.78
N ASN A 167 -16.20 -10.69 -10.08
CA ASN A 167 -16.67 -11.78 -9.22
C ASN A 167 -15.93 -11.77 -7.87
N CYS A 168 -16.09 -10.68 -7.10
CA CYS A 168 -15.52 -10.63 -5.76
C CYS A 168 -16.27 -11.54 -4.80
N MET A 169 -15.55 -12.44 -4.11
CA MET A 169 -16.12 -13.23 -3.00
C MET A 169 -16.67 -12.34 -1.87
N SER A 170 -16.16 -11.12 -1.73
CA SER A 170 -16.67 -10.10 -0.80
C SER A 170 -18.06 -9.59 -1.20
N GLY A 171 -18.43 -9.61 -2.48
CA GLY A 171 -19.69 -9.08 -2.99
C GLY A 171 -20.92 -9.76 -2.43
N THR A 172 -20.92 -11.08 -2.32
CA THR A 172 -22.08 -11.85 -1.84
C THR A 172 -22.37 -11.69 -0.35
N ARG A 173 -21.36 -11.43 0.48
CA ARG A 173 -21.54 -11.23 1.93
C ARG A 173 -21.95 -9.81 2.30
N VAL A 174 -21.55 -8.83 1.53
CA VAL A 174 -21.72 -7.41 1.87
C VAL A 174 -23.03 -6.86 1.31
N TYR A 175 -23.56 -7.36 0.21
CA TYR A 175 -24.85 -6.91 -0.34
C TYR A 175 -26.00 -7.00 0.67
N ARG A 176 -25.97 -7.97 1.59
CA ARG A 176 -27.00 -8.10 2.64
C ARG A 176 -26.93 -7.04 3.74
N ASN A 177 -25.78 -6.41 3.94
CA ASN A 177 -25.54 -5.43 5.01
C ASN A 177 -24.97 -4.10 4.52
N GLN A 178 -25.03 -3.81 3.23
CA GLN A 178 -24.38 -2.63 2.64
C GLN A 178 -24.94 -1.31 3.18
N ALA A 179 -26.25 -1.28 3.49
CA ALA A 179 -26.88 -0.10 4.09
C ALA A 179 -26.39 0.19 5.53
N ALA A 180 -25.88 -0.80 6.24
CA ALA A 180 -25.37 -0.68 7.60
C ALA A 180 -23.84 -0.55 7.69
N SER A 181 -23.12 -0.78 6.57
CA SER A 181 -21.68 -0.71 6.54
C SER A 181 -21.20 0.68 6.10
N PRO A 182 -20.33 1.36 6.88
CA PRO A 182 -19.76 2.63 6.47
C PRO A 182 -18.72 2.51 5.34
N TYR A 183 -18.52 1.31 4.80
CA TYR A 183 -17.44 1.04 3.84
C TYR A 183 -18.00 0.58 2.49
N ALA A 184 -17.46 1.16 1.41
CA ALA A 184 -17.65 0.63 0.07
C ALA A 184 -16.89 -0.69 -0.13
N LEU A 185 -17.36 -1.51 -1.08
CA LEU A 185 -16.65 -2.72 -1.50
C LEU A 185 -15.33 -2.38 -2.16
N ILE A 186 -14.36 -3.27 -2.01
CA ILE A 186 -13.13 -3.26 -2.80
C ILE A 186 -13.40 -4.14 -4.03
N GLU A 187 -13.54 -3.51 -5.18
CA GLU A 187 -13.88 -4.16 -6.46
C GLU A 187 -12.79 -3.95 -7.51
N HIS A 188 -11.58 -3.62 -7.07
CA HIS A 188 -10.46 -3.38 -7.97
C HIS A 188 -9.15 -3.89 -7.40
N GLU A 189 -8.22 -4.11 -8.30
CA GLU A 189 -6.81 -4.35 -8.03
C GLU A 189 -5.98 -3.35 -8.84
N MET A 190 -4.81 -3.01 -8.33
CA MET A 190 -3.90 -2.05 -8.94
C MET A 190 -2.74 -2.79 -9.60
N ILE A 191 -2.34 -2.34 -10.77
CA ILE A 191 -1.19 -2.91 -11.48
C ILE A 191 -0.16 -1.81 -11.69
N ALA A 192 0.99 -1.95 -11.05
CA ALA A 192 2.16 -1.11 -11.30
C ALA A 192 2.95 -1.65 -12.48
N VAL A 193 3.23 -0.82 -13.48
CA VAL A 193 4.13 -1.14 -14.59
C VAL A 193 5.37 -0.27 -14.47
N ILE A 194 6.51 -0.92 -14.25
CA ILE A 194 7.78 -0.29 -13.93
C ILE A 194 8.77 -0.64 -15.04
N LYS A 195 9.44 0.36 -15.60
CA LYS A 195 10.48 0.16 -16.61
C LYS A 195 11.85 0.22 -15.98
N LYS A 196 12.71 -0.74 -16.33
CA LYS A 196 14.13 -0.69 -15.98
C LYS A 196 14.87 0.19 -16.97
N PRO A 197 15.39 1.36 -16.56
CA PRO A 197 16.13 2.24 -17.46
C PRO A 197 17.46 1.60 -17.87
N SER A 198 18.06 2.12 -18.93
CA SER A 198 19.44 1.79 -19.29
C SER A 198 20.41 2.48 -18.32
N GLY A 199 21.50 1.80 -17.95
CA GLY A 199 22.55 2.33 -17.08
C GLY A 199 22.75 1.51 -15.80
N TYR A 200 23.62 1.99 -14.93
CA TYR A 200 23.98 1.32 -13.68
C TYR A 200 23.27 1.88 -12.44
N GLU A 201 22.52 2.96 -12.60
CA GLU A 201 21.80 3.59 -11.50
C GLU A 201 20.46 2.89 -11.26
N ILE A 202 20.22 2.51 -10.01
CA ILE A 202 18.93 2.01 -9.55
C ILE A 202 18.30 3.08 -8.65
N SER A 203 17.18 3.65 -9.10
CA SER A 203 16.39 4.60 -8.33
C SER A 203 15.26 3.89 -7.62
N TYR A 204 14.98 4.29 -6.37
CA TYR A 204 13.85 3.77 -5.62
C TYR A 204 12.91 4.89 -5.22
N VAL A 205 11.63 4.68 -5.44
CA VAL A 205 10.58 5.52 -4.86
C VAL A 205 10.00 4.81 -3.65
N ILE A 206 10.36 5.28 -2.47
CA ILE A 206 9.87 4.75 -1.21
C ILE A 206 8.77 5.67 -0.71
N PRO A 207 7.52 5.18 -0.55
CA PRO A 207 6.47 5.95 0.07
C PRO A 207 6.89 6.35 1.49
N LYS A 208 6.92 7.65 1.79
CA LYS A 208 7.26 8.15 3.12
C LYS A 208 6.00 8.63 3.82
N LYS A 209 5.76 8.10 5.01
CA LYS A 209 4.76 8.65 5.91
C LYS A 209 5.37 9.85 6.63
N TYR A 210 4.78 11.02 6.45
CA TYR A 210 5.12 12.19 7.23
C TYR A 210 4.06 12.39 8.31
N SER A 211 4.49 12.58 9.55
CA SER A 211 3.64 13.10 10.61
C SER A 211 4.17 14.47 11.00
N LEU A 212 3.29 15.44 11.00
CA LEU A 212 3.60 16.81 11.39
C LEU A 212 2.62 17.23 12.50
N ASP A 213 3.15 17.81 13.56
CA ASP A 213 2.31 18.47 14.54
C ASP A 213 1.61 19.66 13.87
N ILE A 214 0.28 19.68 13.91
CA ILE A 214 -0.51 20.74 13.26
C ILE A 214 -0.11 22.14 13.78
N ARG A 215 0.40 22.25 15.00
CA ARG A 215 0.87 23.51 15.61
C ARG A 215 2.10 24.09 14.86
N ASP A 216 2.85 23.25 14.14
CA ASP A 216 4.00 23.62 13.32
C ASP A 216 3.69 23.70 11.82
N SER A 217 2.44 23.43 11.43
CA SER A 217 2.02 23.47 10.03
C SER A 217 2.01 24.91 9.50
N LEU A 218 2.63 25.13 8.34
CA LEU A 218 2.58 26.40 7.61
C LEU A 218 1.20 26.67 7.01
N TYR A 219 0.44 25.61 6.70
CA TYR A 219 -0.86 25.69 6.01
C TYR A 219 -2.06 25.71 6.94
N ALA A 220 -1.92 25.23 8.17
CA ALA A 220 -3.02 25.24 9.13
C ALA A 220 -3.36 26.70 9.55
N THR A 221 -4.63 27.02 9.60
CA THR A 221 -5.09 28.33 10.11
C THR A 221 -5.01 28.36 11.64
N TRP A 222 -5.12 29.57 12.23
CA TRP A 222 -5.23 29.70 13.69
C TRP A 222 -6.46 28.94 14.22
N LYS A 223 -7.55 28.94 13.45
CA LYS A 223 -8.76 28.19 13.77
C LYS A 223 -8.51 26.69 13.84
N ASP A 224 -7.81 26.13 12.84
CA ASP A 224 -7.51 24.69 12.78
C ASP A 224 -6.63 24.25 13.96
N ILE A 225 -5.62 25.06 14.27
CA ILE A 225 -4.70 24.78 15.37
C ILE A 225 -5.43 24.82 16.72
N ILE A 226 -6.19 25.87 16.98
CA ILE A 226 -6.93 26.03 18.24
C ILE A 226 -7.99 24.94 18.40
N MET A 227 -8.70 24.59 17.33
CA MET A 227 -9.67 23.49 17.35
C MET A 227 -9.02 22.13 17.59
N SER A 228 -7.84 21.89 17.01
CA SER A 228 -7.10 20.65 17.25
C SER A 228 -6.66 20.53 18.72
N ILE A 229 -6.13 21.60 19.30
CA ILE A 229 -5.76 21.65 20.73
C ILE A 229 -7.02 21.41 21.60
N ALA A 230 -8.11 22.10 21.32
CA ALA A 230 -9.34 21.97 22.11
C ALA A 230 -9.95 20.56 22.03
N ARG A 231 -9.88 19.89 20.88
CA ARG A 231 -10.38 18.52 20.69
C ARG A 231 -9.52 17.46 21.38
N SER A 232 -8.22 17.73 21.47
CA SER A 232 -7.26 16.82 22.11
C SER A 232 -7.16 16.99 23.61
N SER A 233 -7.87 17.96 24.19
CA SER A 233 -7.84 18.31 25.61
C SER A 233 -9.21 18.11 26.23
N GLU A 234 -9.25 17.71 27.49
CA GLU A 234 -10.47 17.50 28.24
C GLU A 234 -10.79 18.70 29.15
N GLY A 235 -12.07 18.93 29.40
CA GLY A 235 -12.56 19.90 30.38
C GLY A 235 -12.51 21.35 29.92
N ILE A 236 -12.32 22.27 30.89
CA ILE A 236 -12.32 23.73 30.67
C ILE A 236 -10.89 24.19 30.44
N LEU A 237 -10.65 24.87 29.33
CA LEU A 237 -9.35 25.35 28.88
C LEU A 237 -9.24 26.88 29.09
N SER A 238 -8.15 27.31 29.72
CA SER A 238 -7.88 28.75 29.89
C SER A 238 -7.13 29.32 28.67
N GLY A 239 -7.17 30.62 28.48
CA GLY A 239 -6.35 31.30 27.48
C GLY A 239 -4.88 31.04 27.62
N ASP A 240 -4.38 30.96 28.87
CA ASP A 240 -2.98 30.66 29.17
C ASP A 240 -2.58 29.24 28.80
N PHE A 241 -3.52 28.31 28.82
CA PHE A 241 -3.29 26.96 28.31
C PHE A 241 -2.94 27.00 26.83
N PHE A 242 -3.72 27.70 26.00
CA PHE A 242 -3.43 27.84 24.57
C PHE A 242 -2.13 28.61 24.31
N TYR A 243 -1.78 29.56 25.17
CA TYR A 243 -0.50 30.25 25.05
C TYR A 243 0.66 29.31 25.25
N ARG A 244 0.65 28.49 26.30
CA ARG A 244 1.71 27.52 26.59
C ARG A 244 1.86 26.49 25.46
N GLU A 245 0.74 25.99 24.92
CA GLU A 245 0.74 25.02 23.84
C GLU A 245 1.33 25.55 22.53
N LEU A 246 1.32 26.88 22.34
CA LEU A 246 1.72 27.53 21.09
C LEU A 246 2.99 28.37 21.19
N GLU A 247 3.47 28.65 22.37
CA GLU A 247 4.69 29.42 22.57
C GLU A 247 5.90 28.75 21.88
N GLY A 248 6.67 29.56 21.16
CA GLY A 248 7.84 29.08 20.40
C GLY A 248 7.53 28.33 19.10
N ARG A 249 6.24 28.15 18.73
CA ARG A 249 5.87 27.50 17.49
C ARG A 249 6.00 28.45 16.30
N LYS A 250 6.15 27.91 15.07
CA LYS A 250 6.41 28.71 13.86
C LYS A 250 5.46 29.89 13.68
N LYS A 251 4.15 29.70 13.90
CA LYS A 251 3.16 30.77 13.76
C LYS A 251 3.27 31.87 14.82
N THR A 252 3.68 31.51 16.04
CA THR A 252 3.87 32.50 17.09
C THR A 252 5.14 33.30 16.90
N LEU A 253 6.21 32.66 16.40
CA LEU A 253 7.47 33.30 16.07
C LEU A 253 7.34 34.32 14.93
N SER A 254 6.43 34.06 13.98
CA SER A 254 6.18 34.93 12.83
C SER A 254 5.15 36.05 13.08
N ASN A 255 4.49 36.08 14.25
CA ASN A 255 3.44 37.04 14.57
C ASN A 255 3.60 37.65 15.96
N PRO A 256 4.10 38.89 16.09
CA PRO A 256 4.31 39.51 17.39
C PRO A 256 3.03 39.67 18.24
N ASN A 257 1.86 39.69 17.58
CA ASN A 257 0.56 39.82 18.24
C ASN A 257 -0.18 38.47 18.39
N TRP A 258 0.55 37.35 18.40
CA TRP A 258 -0.05 36.03 18.40
C TRP A 258 -1.03 35.75 19.56
N LYS A 259 -0.77 36.28 20.77
CA LYS A 259 -1.68 36.12 21.92
C LYS A 259 -3.03 36.81 21.69
N ALA A 260 -3.02 38.02 21.09
CA ALA A 260 -4.26 38.71 20.68
C ALA A 260 -4.99 37.92 19.59
N LYS A 261 -4.26 37.35 18.65
CA LYS A 261 -4.84 36.52 17.57
C LYS A 261 -5.48 35.25 18.12
N ILE A 262 -4.89 34.59 19.09
CA ILE A 262 -5.49 33.43 19.78
C ILE A 262 -6.80 33.85 20.46
N ARG A 263 -6.81 34.94 21.25
CA ARG A 263 -8.05 35.43 21.90
C ARG A 263 -9.15 35.72 20.90
N GLN A 264 -8.82 36.42 19.81
CA GLN A 264 -9.76 36.71 18.73
C GLN A 264 -10.33 35.41 18.14
N THR A 265 -9.49 34.44 17.87
CA THR A 265 -9.92 33.16 17.27
C THR A 265 -10.80 32.35 18.22
N LEU A 266 -10.48 32.32 19.52
CA LEU A 266 -11.30 31.67 20.54
C LEU A 266 -12.71 32.31 20.62
N GLN A 267 -12.80 33.63 20.55
CA GLN A 267 -14.09 34.35 20.52
C GLN A 267 -14.88 34.02 19.23
N GLN A 268 -14.22 34.00 18.08
CA GLN A 268 -14.88 33.64 16.82
C GLN A 268 -15.38 32.17 16.83
N LEU A 269 -14.62 31.26 17.42
CA LEU A 269 -15.03 29.86 17.56
C LEU A 269 -16.21 29.70 18.51
N ALA A 270 -16.26 30.49 19.57
CA ALA A 270 -17.39 30.51 20.49
C ALA A 270 -18.66 31.12 19.83
N GLN A 271 -18.52 32.20 19.07
CA GLN A 271 -19.63 32.78 18.28
C GLN A 271 -20.18 31.82 17.23
N ALA A 272 -19.28 30.99 16.65
CA ALA A 272 -19.64 29.94 15.68
C ALA A 272 -20.24 28.68 16.34
N GLY A 273 -20.37 28.62 17.68
CA GLY A 273 -20.90 27.47 18.39
C GLY A 273 -19.98 26.22 18.38
N LEU A 274 -18.69 26.39 18.07
CA LEU A 274 -17.70 25.33 18.05
C LEU A 274 -16.97 25.15 19.41
N LEU A 275 -16.91 26.24 20.18
CA LEU A 275 -16.49 26.25 21.57
C LEU A 275 -17.58 26.89 22.43
N LYS A 276 -17.67 26.49 23.70
CA LYS A 276 -18.53 27.17 24.71
C LYS A 276 -17.63 28.09 25.53
N HIS A 277 -17.96 29.36 25.59
CA HIS A 277 -17.38 30.30 26.53
C HIS A 277 -18.04 30.09 27.91
N VAL A 278 -17.32 29.58 28.87
CA VAL A 278 -17.86 29.16 30.18
C VAL A 278 -17.51 30.11 31.31
N GLY A 279 -16.59 31.03 31.11
CA GLY A 279 -16.20 32.07 32.08
C GLY A 279 -15.14 32.99 31.49
N ILE A 280 -14.71 34.01 32.24
CA ILE A 280 -13.69 34.97 31.80
C ILE A 280 -12.39 34.22 31.42
N GLY A 281 -12.05 34.27 30.14
CA GLY A 281 -10.87 33.61 29.62
C GLY A 281 -10.91 32.05 29.65
N GLN A 282 -12.10 31.47 29.69
CA GLN A 282 -12.32 30.04 29.79
C GLN A 282 -13.23 29.50 28.68
N TRP A 283 -12.82 28.44 28.05
CA TRP A 283 -13.51 27.79 26.94
C TRP A 283 -13.61 26.30 27.14
N GLN A 284 -14.61 25.66 26.56
CA GLN A 284 -14.82 24.23 26.56
C GLN A 284 -15.17 23.78 25.14
N TYR A 285 -14.59 22.67 24.70
CA TYR A 285 -14.94 22.02 23.44
C TYR A 285 -16.36 21.43 23.54
N ILE A 286 -17.17 21.64 22.52
CA ILE A 286 -18.53 21.08 22.44
C ILE A 286 -18.42 19.76 21.68
N THR A 287 -18.49 18.65 22.39
CA THR A 287 -18.66 17.31 21.79
C THR A 287 -20.06 17.21 21.21
N ARG A 288 -20.17 16.89 19.95
CA ARG A 288 -21.45 16.60 19.28
C ARG A 288 -21.84 15.15 19.48
#